data_af1f2c4a01b7523195205e67801448b6
#
_entry.id   af1f2c4a01b7523195205e67801448b6
#
_cell.length_a   1.000
_cell.length_b   1.000
_cell.length_c   1.000
_cell.angle_alpha   90.00
_cell.angle_beta   90.00
_cell.angle_gamma   90.00
#
_symmetry.space_group_name_H-M   'P 1'
#
loop_
_entity.id
_entity.type
_entity.pdbx_description
1 polymer ?
#
loop_
_entity_poly.entity_id
_entity_poly.type
_entity_poly.pdbx_seq_one_letter_code
_entity_poly.pdbx_strand_id
1 'polypeptide(L)'
;MGNGMEILRYGNTNTYYLNGLLIDTDMPGTIHGFFRELKRHDLELGDIRYVLATHYHPDHMGLISELMSLGVRLLLVDKQKEYVHSSDAIFARQPHLRYQPIRETDATIITCAGSRGFLAELGIAGEIIPTESHSADGIALITDDGNSYVGDLEPLSFADAYEDNARLKSDWDAILSRHPTHVRFGHINDQKI
;
A
#
# COMPACT_ATOMS: atom_id res chain seq x y z
N MET A 1 19.54 10.82 9.67
CA MET A 1 18.71 9.88 8.89
C MET A 1 17.31 10.45 8.91
N GLY A 2 16.80 10.85 7.77
CA GLY A 2 15.51 11.54 7.70
C GLY A 2 14.37 10.58 8.00
N ASN A 3 13.68 10.79 9.12
CA ASN A 3 12.42 10.12 9.48
C ASN A 3 11.26 10.77 8.67
N GLY A 4 11.42 10.89 7.36
CA GLY A 4 10.44 11.53 6.50
C GLY A 4 9.66 10.51 5.68
N MET A 5 8.43 10.87 5.33
CA MET A 5 7.65 10.21 4.29
C MET A 5 8.17 10.66 2.93
N GLU A 6 8.44 9.70 2.04
CA GLU A 6 8.81 9.97 0.65
C GLU A 6 7.77 9.38 -0.30
N ILE A 7 7.58 10.03 -1.44
CA ILE A 7 6.69 9.55 -2.51
C ILE A 7 7.55 9.18 -3.71
N LEU A 8 7.59 7.90 -4.02
CA LEU A 8 8.35 7.36 -5.14
C LEU A 8 7.41 7.22 -6.35
N ARG A 9 7.70 7.95 -7.42
CA ARG A 9 6.88 7.96 -8.65
C ARG A 9 7.69 7.41 -9.82
N TYR A 10 7.51 6.14 -10.13
CA TYR A 10 8.27 5.45 -11.18
C TYR A 10 7.39 4.72 -12.21
N GLY A 11 6.10 4.74 -12.01
CA GLY A 11 5.07 4.20 -12.89
C GLY A 11 3.78 4.98 -12.74
N ASN A 12 2.67 4.28 -12.63
CA ASN A 12 1.34 4.88 -12.52
C ASN A 12 0.86 5.02 -11.08
N THR A 13 1.39 4.20 -10.17
CA THR A 13 1.00 4.18 -8.75
C THR A 13 1.98 4.99 -7.91
N ASN A 14 1.45 5.81 -7.00
CA ASN A 14 2.24 6.45 -5.97
C ASN A 14 2.66 5.40 -4.94
N THR A 15 3.95 5.14 -4.85
CA THR A 15 4.54 4.30 -3.81
C THR A 15 5.00 5.19 -2.67
N TYR A 16 4.63 4.87 -1.44
CA TYR A 16 5.03 5.66 -0.28
C TYR A 16 6.08 4.92 0.54
N TYR A 17 7.17 5.59 0.86
CA TYR A 17 8.15 5.09 1.82
C TYR A 17 7.94 5.78 3.16
N LEU A 18 7.87 4.99 4.23
CA LEU A 18 7.66 5.46 5.59
C LEU A 18 8.50 4.64 6.57
N ASN A 19 9.64 5.18 6.98
CA ASN A 19 10.52 4.61 8.01
C ASN A 19 10.80 3.08 7.86
N GLY A 20 11.16 2.66 6.65
CA GLY A 20 11.46 1.26 6.33
C GLY A 20 10.26 0.43 5.89
N LEU A 21 9.07 1.01 5.86
CA LEU A 21 7.87 0.42 5.26
C LEU A 21 7.62 1.05 3.88
N LEU A 22 7.50 0.23 2.86
CA LEU A 22 7.03 0.62 1.55
C LEU A 22 5.54 0.30 1.44
N ILE A 23 4.73 1.27 1.05
CA ILE A 23 3.29 1.12 0.87
C ILE A 23 2.99 1.20 -0.62
N ASP A 24 2.39 0.16 -1.16
CA ASP A 24 2.14 -0.09 -2.57
C ASP A 24 3.41 -0.14 -3.43
N THR A 25 3.27 -0.67 -4.61
CA THR A 25 4.28 -0.72 -5.65
C THR A 25 3.64 -0.31 -6.98
N ASP A 26 4.21 -0.72 -8.08
CA ASP A 26 3.63 -0.56 -9.42
C ASP A 26 3.58 -1.93 -10.14
N MET A 27 3.24 -1.93 -11.41
CA MET A 27 3.22 -3.11 -12.28
C MET A 27 4.57 -3.85 -12.29
N PRO A 28 4.57 -5.18 -12.49
CA PRO A 28 5.80 -5.92 -12.72
C PRO A 28 6.62 -5.32 -13.88
N GLY A 29 7.95 -5.39 -13.77
CA GLY A 29 8.87 -4.85 -14.77
C GLY A 29 9.24 -3.38 -14.60
N THR A 30 8.71 -2.68 -13.60
CA THR A 30 9.03 -1.28 -13.28
C THR A 30 10.22 -1.13 -12.32
N ILE A 31 10.87 -2.20 -11.91
CA ILE A 31 11.93 -2.24 -10.91
C ILE A 31 13.09 -1.26 -11.18
N HIS A 32 13.48 -1.07 -12.44
CA HIS A 32 14.52 -0.12 -12.80
C HIS A 32 14.09 1.34 -12.55
N GLY A 33 12.79 1.62 -12.74
CA GLY A 33 12.19 2.90 -12.35
C GLY A 33 12.25 3.11 -10.85
N PHE A 34 11.85 2.09 -10.10
CA PHE A 34 11.90 2.08 -8.64
C PHE A 34 13.30 2.39 -8.09
N PHE A 35 14.36 1.73 -8.59
CA PHE A 35 15.73 2.01 -8.15
C PHE A 35 16.19 3.43 -8.50
N ARG A 36 15.74 4.00 -9.62
CA ARG A 36 16.05 5.41 -9.93
C ARG A 36 15.40 6.37 -8.95
N GLU A 37 14.16 6.07 -8.53
CA GLU A 37 13.46 6.90 -7.52
C GLU A 37 14.10 6.76 -6.14
N LEU A 38 14.48 5.57 -5.70
CA LEU A 38 15.23 5.41 -4.46
C LEU A 38 16.46 6.34 -4.45
N LYS A 39 17.25 6.30 -5.52
CA LYS A 39 18.43 7.16 -5.63
C LYS A 39 18.12 8.66 -5.60
N ARG A 40 16.98 9.08 -6.16
CA ARG A 40 16.57 10.50 -6.14
C ARG A 40 16.22 10.99 -4.75
N HIS A 41 15.75 10.08 -3.89
CA HIS A 41 15.38 10.34 -2.51
C HIS A 41 16.48 9.97 -1.50
N ASP A 42 17.72 9.75 -1.99
CA ASP A 42 18.85 9.32 -1.17
C ASP A 42 18.54 8.07 -0.32
N LEU A 43 17.74 7.15 -0.89
CA LEU A 43 17.37 5.87 -0.30
C LEU A 43 18.10 4.73 -1.01
N GLU A 44 18.37 3.67 -0.25
CA GLU A 44 18.89 2.41 -0.73
C GLU A 44 17.87 1.27 -0.48
N LEU A 45 17.97 0.17 -1.22
CA LEU A 45 17.11 -1.00 -0.99
C LEU A 45 17.19 -1.51 0.46
N GLY A 46 18.37 -1.42 1.08
CA GLY A 46 18.59 -1.81 2.47
C GLY A 46 17.84 -0.97 3.51
N ASP A 47 17.35 0.20 3.14
CA ASP A 47 16.50 1.02 4.00
C ASP A 47 15.05 0.49 4.06
N ILE A 48 14.66 -0.38 3.11
CA ILE A 48 13.32 -0.93 3.03
C ILE A 48 13.29 -2.29 3.74
N ARG A 49 12.60 -2.35 4.85
CA ARG A 49 12.47 -3.58 5.67
C ARG A 49 11.25 -4.40 5.27
N TYR A 50 10.15 -3.71 4.94
CA TYR A 50 8.87 -4.30 4.60
C TYR A 50 8.21 -3.61 3.41
N VAL A 51 7.41 -4.37 2.67
CA VAL A 51 6.47 -3.88 1.67
C VAL A 51 5.06 -4.33 2.05
N LEU A 52 4.09 -3.41 1.98
CA LEU A 52 2.67 -3.60 2.26
C LEU A 52 1.87 -3.17 1.03
N ALA A 53 0.93 -3.97 0.56
CA ALA A 53 -0.06 -3.52 -0.43
C ALA A 53 -1.32 -3.02 0.27
N THR A 54 -1.87 -1.89 -0.17
CA THR A 54 -3.20 -1.46 0.26
C THR A 54 -4.28 -2.42 -0.21
N HIS A 55 -4.07 -3.03 -1.37
CA HIS A 55 -4.88 -4.11 -1.93
C HIS A 55 -4.11 -4.85 -3.04
N TYR A 56 -4.58 -6.02 -3.47
CA TYR A 56 -3.84 -6.89 -4.39
C TYR A 56 -4.24 -6.74 -5.86
N HIS A 57 -4.57 -5.50 -6.33
CA HIS A 57 -4.64 -5.21 -7.75
C HIS A 57 -3.24 -5.15 -8.37
N PRO A 58 -3.11 -5.43 -9.70
CA PRO A 58 -1.82 -5.62 -10.37
C PRO A 58 -0.81 -4.50 -10.16
N ASP A 59 -1.26 -3.26 -10.16
CA ASP A 59 -0.44 -2.06 -10.08
C ASP A 59 -0.17 -1.56 -8.64
N HIS A 60 -0.65 -2.30 -7.63
CA HIS A 60 -0.31 -2.07 -6.22
C HIS A 60 0.61 -3.15 -5.65
N MET A 61 0.62 -4.33 -6.27
CA MET A 61 1.36 -5.48 -5.76
C MET A 61 2.45 -6.00 -6.72
N GLY A 62 2.57 -5.44 -7.92
CA GLY A 62 3.32 -6.06 -9.01
C GLY A 62 4.82 -6.24 -8.79
N LEU A 63 5.47 -5.40 -7.96
CA LEU A 63 6.89 -5.58 -7.61
C LEU A 63 7.11 -6.36 -6.30
N ILE A 64 6.08 -6.73 -5.54
CA ILE A 64 6.25 -7.35 -4.22
C ILE A 64 7.13 -8.61 -4.30
N SER A 65 6.83 -9.53 -5.22
CA SER A 65 7.60 -10.77 -5.36
C SER A 65 9.07 -10.51 -5.72
N GLU A 66 9.32 -9.53 -6.59
CA GLU A 66 10.67 -9.15 -6.99
C GLU A 66 11.43 -8.51 -5.81
N LEU A 67 10.80 -7.61 -5.04
CA LEU A 67 11.36 -7.04 -3.82
C LEU A 67 11.64 -8.09 -2.76
N MET A 68 10.76 -9.08 -2.58
CA MET A 68 10.99 -10.20 -1.68
C MET A 68 12.23 -11.02 -2.09
N SER A 69 12.44 -11.23 -3.38
CA SER A 69 13.64 -11.92 -3.89
C SER A 69 14.94 -11.14 -3.62
N LEU A 70 14.84 -9.84 -3.41
CA LEU A 70 15.92 -8.93 -3.07
C LEU A 70 16.07 -8.70 -1.55
N GLY A 71 15.30 -9.40 -0.72
CA GLY A 71 15.42 -9.40 0.73
C GLY A 71 14.44 -8.49 1.49
N VAL A 72 13.55 -7.77 0.80
CA VAL A 72 12.46 -7.04 1.44
C VAL A 72 11.41 -8.03 1.94
N ARG A 73 10.89 -7.87 3.14
CA ARG A 73 9.86 -8.76 3.70
C ARG A 73 8.45 -8.27 3.32
N LEU A 74 7.55 -9.20 2.97
CA LEU A 74 6.14 -8.88 2.81
C LEU A 74 5.50 -8.70 4.20
N LEU A 75 4.87 -7.55 4.43
CA LEU A 75 3.92 -7.35 5.52
C LEU A 75 2.51 -7.61 4.97
N LEU A 76 1.84 -8.63 5.50
CA LEU A 76 0.53 -9.07 5.02
C LEU A 76 -0.50 -8.94 6.15
N VAL A 77 -1.58 -8.22 5.89
CA VAL A 77 -2.71 -8.21 6.81
C VAL A 77 -3.54 -9.48 6.60
N ASP A 78 -3.90 -10.17 7.66
CA ASP A 78 -4.54 -11.49 7.65
C ASP A 78 -5.78 -11.56 6.74
N LYS A 79 -6.61 -10.51 6.72
CA LYS A 79 -7.78 -10.40 5.82
C LYS A 79 -7.43 -10.38 4.32
N GLN A 80 -6.21 -10.02 3.96
CA GLN A 80 -5.73 -9.96 2.58
C GLN A 80 -5.24 -11.31 2.04
N LYS A 81 -5.07 -12.30 2.92
CA LYS A 81 -4.40 -13.55 2.60
C LYS A 81 -5.02 -14.31 1.41
N GLU A 82 -6.33 -14.30 1.29
CA GLU A 82 -7.05 -15.00 0.20
C GLU A 82 -6.90 -14.27 -1.15
N TYR A 83 -6.43 -13.01 -1.14
CA TYR A 83 -6.34 -12.15 -2.32
C TYR A 83 -4.94 -12.05 -2.92
N VAL A 84 -3.91 -12.52 -2.22
CA VAL A 84 -2.49 -12.42 -2.64
C VAL A 84 -2.27 -12.91 -4.08
N HIS A 85 -3.04 -13.91 -4.52
CA HIS A 85 -2.96 -14.51 -5.85
C HIS A 85 -4.06 -14.08 -6.81
N SER A 86 -4.89 -13.10 -6.45
CA SER A 86 -6.02 -12.65 -7.28
C SER A 86 -5.57 -12.13 -8.66
N SER A 87 -4.38 -11.55 -8.74
CA SER A 87 -3.81 -11.00 -9.97
C SER A 87 -2.95 -11.97 -10.79
N ASP A 88 -2.63 -13.15 -10.28
CA ASP A 88 -1.73 -14.12 -10.95
C ASP A 88 -2.23 -14.50 -12.36
N ALA A 89 -3.55 -14.73 -12.52
CA ALA A 89 -4.15 -15.08 -13.80
C ALA A 89 -4.06 -13.92 -14.83
N ILE A 90 -4.05 -12.67 -14.37
CA ILE A 90 -3.88 -11.48 -15.21
C ILE A 90 -2.45 -11.45 -15.74
N PHE A 91 -1.47 -11.63 -14.86
CA PHE A 91 -0.05 -11.64 -15.23
C PHE A 91 0.35 -12.84 -16.08
N ALA A 92 -0.25 -14.00 -15.86
CA ALA A 92 -0.01 -15.18 -16.70
C ALA A 92 -0.34 -14.95 -18.18
N ARG A 93 -1.24 -14.02 -18.49
CA ARG A 93 -1.57 -13.61 -19.88
C ARG A 93 -0.60 -12.58 -20.46
N GLN A 94 0.35 -12.10 -19.65
CA GLN A 94 1.31 -11.05 -19.99
C GLN A 94 2.76 -11.51 -19.70
N PRO A 95 3.27 -12.54 -20.38
CA PRO A 95 4.56 -13.17 -20.04
C PRO A 95 5.75 -12.21 -20.20
N HIS A 96 5.59 -11.12 -20.96
CA HIS A 96 6.61 -10.08 -21.11
C HIS A 96 6.89 -9.32 -19.81
N LEU A 97 5.95 -9.30 -18.85
CA LEU A 97 6.12 -8.68 -17.54
C LEU A 97 7.01 -9.52 -16.61
N ARG A 98 7.24 -10.80 -16.92
CA ARG A 98 8.08 -11.72 -16.12
C ARG A 98 7.68 -11.80 -14.65
N TYR A 99 6.42 -11.56 -14.36
CA TYR A 99 5.91 -11.65 -13.00
C TYR A 99 6.15 -13.05 -12.41
N GLN A 100 6.50 -13.09 -11.13
CA GLN A 100 6.56 -14.32 -10.34
C GLN A 100 5.51 -14.22 -9.23
N PRO A 101 4.74 -15.28 -8.96
CA PRO A 101 3.79 -15.27 -7.85
C PRO A 101 4.45 -14.96 -6.50
N ILE A 102 3.73 -14.26 -5.66
CA ILE A 102 4.16 -13.96 -4.29
C ILE A 102 4.24 -15.27 -3.49
N ARG A 103 5.25 -15.39 -2.62
CA ARG A 103 5.37 -16.49 -1.66
C ARG A 103 4.92 -16.03 -0.28
N GLU A 104 3.62 -16.06 -0.05
CA GLU A 104 3.00 -15.57 1.19
C GLU A 104 3.43 -16.37 2.43
N THR A 105 3.98 -17.59 2.25
CA THR A 105 4.57 -18.37 3.35
C THR A 105 5.76 -17.67 4.01
N ASP A 106 6.41 -16.75 3.30
CA ASP A 106 7.56 -15.99 3.78
C ASP A 106 7.12 -14.62 4.34
N ALA A 107 5.82 -14.35 4.41
CA ALA A 107 5.28 -13.08 4.87
C ALA A 107 5.25 -12.98 6.40
N THR A 108 5.40 -11.75 6.90
CA THR A 108 5.03 -11.38 8.27
C THR A 108 3.54 -11.06 8.30
N ILE A 109 2.75 -11.90 8.96
CA ILE A 109 1.29 -11.75 9.00
C ILE A 109 0.89 -11.01 10.27
N ILE A 110 0.07 -9.97 10.12
CA ILE A 110 -0.52 -9.21 11.22
C ILE A 110 -2.04 -9.10 11.05
N THR A 111 -2.74 -8.76 12.12
CA THR A 111 -4.16 -8.35 12.07
C THR A 111 -4.27 -6.83 12.06
N CYS A 112 -5.39 -6.28 11.58
CA CYS A 112 -5.66 -4.85 11.72
C CYS A 112 -5.59 -4.42 13.20
N ALA A 113 -6.16 -5.19 14.11
CA ALA A 113 -6.12 -4.91 15.55
C ALA A 113 -4.68 -4.92 16.14
N GLY A 114 -3.79 -5.77 15.62
CA GLY A 114 -2.40 -5.85 16.04
C GLY A 114 -1.46 -4.86 15.35
N SER A 115 -1.94 -4.16 14.31
CA SER A 115 -1.12 -3.33 13.43
C SER A 115 -0.40 -2.20 14.17
N ARG A 116 -1.06 -1.55 15.14
CA ARG A 116 -0.45 -0.45 15.92
C ARG A 116 0.81 -0.90 16.67
N GLY A 117 0.77 -2.08 17.28
CA GLY A 117 1.94 -2.63 17.97
C GLY A 117 3.10 -2.90 17.01
N PHE A 118 2.80 -3.56 15.89
CA PHE A 118 3.80 -3.85 14.86
C PHE A 118 4.40 -2.59 14.24
N LEU A 119 3.57 -1.61 13.88
CA LEU A 119 4.01 -0.34 13.31
C LEU A 119 4.91 0.45 14.30
N ALA A 120 4.60 0.40 15.59
CA ALA A 120 5.43 1.01 16.62
C ALA A 120 6.85 0.42 16.68
N GLU A 121 7.02 -0.90 16.43
CA GLU A 121 8.35 -1.52 16.31
C GLU A 121 9.15 -1.01 15.09
N LEU A 122 8.45 -0.49 14.09
CA LEU A 122 9.05 0.21 12.95
C LEU A 122 9.30 1.69 13.22
N GLY A 123 8.85 2.21 14.36
CA GLY A 123 8.90 3.64 14.69
C GLY A 123 7.81 4.44 13.97
N ILE A 124 6.71 3.79 13.55
CA ILE A 124 5.54 4.41 12.93
C ILE A 124 4.42 4.42 13.95
N ALA A 125 4.03 5.61 14.41
CA ALA A 125 2.84 5.79 15.23
C ALA A 125 1.60 5.80 14.32
N GLY A 126 0.80 4.73 14.34
CA GLY A 126 -0.34 4.58 13.44
C GLY A 126 -1.01 3.22 13.54
N GLU A 127 -2.02 3.00 12.73
CA GLU A 127 -2.77 1.75 12.65
C GLU A 127 -3.21 1.44 11.21
N ILE A 128 -3.55 0.19 10.94
CA ILE A 128 -4.16 -0.25 9.69
C ILE A 128 -5.62 -0.59 9.97
N ILE A 129 -6.51 -0.08 9.13
CA ILE A 129 -7.95 -0.37 9.18
C ILE A 129 -8.44 -0.96 7.86
N PRO A 130 -9.52 -1.75 7.85
CA PRO A 130 -10.14 -2.20 6.61
C PRO A 130 -10.84 -1.03 5.90
N THR A 131 -10.74 -1.00 4.55
CA THR A 131 -11.45 -0.07 3.65
C THR A 131 -11.86 -0.86 2.40
N GLU A 132 -13.08 -1.40 2.40
CA GLU A 132 -13.46 -2.47 1.47
C GLU A 132 -14.36 -2.00 0.31
N SER A 133 -14.57 -0.69 0.15
CA SER A 133 -15.46 -0.19 -0.90
C SER A 133 -14.85 -0.32 -2.30
N HIS A 134 -13.55 -0.17 -2.44
CA HIS A 134 -12.84 -0.36 -3.72
C HIS A 134 -12.56 -1.86 -3.98
N SER A 135 -12.01 -2.55 -3.01
CA SER A 135 -11.66 -3.97 -3.08
C SER A 135 -11.87 -4.65 -1.73
N ALA A 136 -12.37 -5.90 -1.73
CA ALA A 136 -12.68 -6.63 -0.50
C ALA A 136 -11.46 -6.87 0.43
N ASP A 137 -10.26 -6.86 -0.12
CA ASP A 137 -8.98 -6.92 0.60
C ASP A 137 -8.44 -5.55 1.01
N GLY A 138 -9.12 -4.46 0.63
CA GLY A 138 -8.69 -3.09 0.83
C GLY A 138 -8.42 -2.75 2.30
N ILE A 139 -7.32 -2.01 2.51
CA ILE A 139 -6.91 -1.47 3.79
C ILE A 139 -6.42 -0.03 3.63
N ALA A 140 -6.51 0.75 4.70
CA ALA A 140 -5.83 2.04 4.82
C ALA A 140 -4.86 2.01 6.00
N LEU A 141 -3.65 2.57 5.83
CA LEU A 141 -2.73 2.86 6.92
C LEU A 141 -2.90 4.31 7.34
N ILE A 142 -3.17 4.56 8.61
CA ILE A 142 -3.37 5.90 9.16
C ILE A 142 -2.32 6.15 10.23
N THR A 143 -1.60 7.26 10.10
CA THR A 143 -0.57 7.65 11.06
C THR A 143 -1.07 8.74 12.00
N ASP A 144 -0.57 8.74 13.22
CA ASP A 144 -0.98 9.69 14.27
C ASP A 144 -0.54 11.14 13.96
N ASP A 145 0.37 11.34 12.98
CA ASP A 145 0.75 12.65 12.45
C ASP A 145 -0.23 13.17 11.37
N GLY A 146 -1.33 12.44 11.12
CA GLY A 146 -2.43 12.87 10.30
C GLY A 146 -2.35 12.47 8.83
N ASN A 147 -1.52 11.51 8.43
CA ASN A 147 -1.54 10.96 7.07
C ASN A 147 -2.39 9.69 7.00
N SER A 148 -3.18 9.54 5.94
CA SER A 148 -3.94 8.33 5.61
C SER A 148 -3.57 7.85 4.23
N TYR A 149 -2.99 6.65 4.13
CA TYR A 149 -2.62 6.00 2.87
C TYR A 149 -3.74 5.03 2.50
N VAL A 150 -4.51 5.37 1.47
CA VAL A 150 -5.81 4.74 1.20
C VAL A 150 -5.85 3.93 -0.11
N GLY A 151 -4.73 3.85 -0.84
CA GLY A 151 -4.68 3.17 -2.13
C GLY A 151 -5.66 3.80 -3.12
N ASP A 152 -6.54 2.97 -3.67
CA ASP A 152 -7.54 3.35 -4.68
C ASP A 152 -8.93 3.64 -4.11
N LEU A 153 -9.01 3.88 -2.80
CA LEU A 153 -10.27 4.35 -2.22
C LEU A 153 -10.74 5.61 -2.96
N GLU A 154 -11.98 5.61 -3.44
CA GLU A 154 -12.51 6.75 -4.15
C GLU A 154 -12.60 7.99 -3.25
N PRO A 155 -12.29 9.20 -3.80
CA PRO A 155 -12.34 10.44 -3.03
C PRO A 155 -13.69 10.65 -2.35
N LEU A 156 -13.69 11.20 -1.13
CA LEU A 156 -14.91 11.50 -0.37
C LEU A 156 -15.91 12.34 -1.16
N SER A 157 -15.43 13.25 -2.02
CA SER A 157 -16.28 14.07 -2.88
C SER A 157 -17.13 13.28 -3.86
N PHE A 158 -16.79 12.00 -4.13
CA PHE A 158 -17.56 11.11 -4.99
C PHE A 158 -18.57 10.27 -4.22
N ALA A 159 -18.52 10.27 -2.88
CA ALA A 159 -19.42 9.45 -2.07
C ALA A 159 -20.91 9.72 -2.32
N ASP A 160 -21.26 10.95 -2.71
CA ASP A 160 -22.67 11.31 -3.04
C ASP A 160 -23.01 11.10 -4.52
N ALA A 161 -22.02 10.79 -5.38
CA ALA A 161 -22.22 10.59 -6.81
C ALA A 161 -22.72 9.17 -7.16
N TYR A 162 -22.63 8.21 -6.24
CA TYR A 162 -23.01 6.81 -6.46
C TYR A 162 -24.33 6.49 -5.76
N GLU A 163 -25.21 5.73 -6.43
CA GLU A 163 -26.49 5.30 -5.86
C GLU A 163 -26.30 4.33 -4.68
N ASP A 164 -25.31 3.41 -4.76
CA ASP A 164 -24.95 2.48 -3.67
C ASP A 164 -23.58 2.84 -3.06
N ASN A 165 -23.58 3.86 -2.25
CA ASN A 165 -22.36 4.44 -1.65
C ASN A 165 -22.21 4.14 -0.15
N ALA A 166 -23.04 3.29 0.43
CA ALA A 166 -23.04 3.04 1.88
C ALA A 166 -21.70 2.52 2.39
N ARG A 167 -21.05 1.62 1.62
CA ARG A 167 -19.72 1.08 1.98
C ARG A 167 -18.64 2.15 1.89
N LEU A 168 -18.62 2.95 0.82
CA LEU A 168 -17.68 4.06 0.65
C LEU A 168 -17.82 5.09 1.78
N LYS A 169 -19.05 5.44 2.15
CA LYS A 169 -19.31 6.33 3.29
C LYS A 169 -18.82 5.74 4.60
N SER A 170 -19.05 4.46 4.83
CA SER A 170 -18.58 3.76 6.03
C SER A 170 -17.04 3.74 6.13
N ASP A 171 -16.34 3.50 5.01
CA ASP A 171 -14.88 3.53 4.97
C ASP A 171 -14.35 4.94 5.28
N TRP A 172 -14.98 5.97 4.70
CA TRP A 172 -14.62 7.36 5.00
C TRP A 172 -14.92 7.76 6.43
N ASP A 173 -16.06 7.36 7.00
CA ASP A 173 -16.38 7.59 8.40
C ASP A 173 -15.32 6.97 9.34
N ALA A 174 -14.87 5.75 9.01
CA ALA A 174 -13.80 5.10 9.75
C ALA A 174 -12.47 5.85 9.65
N ILE A 175 -12.10 6.36 8.48
CA ILE A 175 -10.89 7.17 8.28
C ILE A 175 -11.01 8.51 9.02
N LEU A 176 -12.11 9.24 8.81
CA LEU A 176 -12.32 10.58 9.39
C LEU A 176 -12.39 10.56 10.92
N SER A 177 -12.86 9.45 11.53
CA SER A 177 -12.84 9.28 12.98
C SER A 177 -11.43 9.29 13.60
N ARG A 178 -10.37 9.15 12.80
CA ARG A 178 -8.96 9.24 13.19
C ARG A 178 -8.36 10.63 12.95
N HIS A 179 -9.18 11.58 12.53
CA HIS A 179 -8.80 12.98 12.34
C HIS A 179 -7.58 13.20 11.40
N PRO A 180 -7.55 12.58 10.22
CA PRO A 180 -6.45 12.82 9.28
C PRO A 180 -6.46 14.26 8.79
N THR A 181 -5.31 14.76 8.44
CA THR A 181 -5.14 16.09 7.80
C THR A 181 -4.78 15.97 6.32
N HIS A 182 -4.28 14.80 5.92
CA HIS A 182 -3.88 14.50 4.54
C HIS A 182 -4.30 13.08 4.17
N VAL A 183 -4.82 12.95 2.95
CA VAL A 183 -5.12 11.66 2.32
C VAL A 183 -4.17 11.43 1.15
N ARG A 184 -3.55 10.27 1.14
CA ARG A 184 -2.54 9.80 0.19
C ARG A 184 -3.14 8.70 -0.67
N PHE A 185 -3.33 8.96 -1.95
CA PHE A 185 -3.97 8.06 -2.90
C PHE A 185 -2.95 7.32 -3.78
N GLY A 186 -3.36 6.18 -4.33
CA GLY A 186 -2.55 5.41 -5.27
C GLY A 186 -2.29 6.14 -6.58
N HIS A 187 -3.28 6.81 -7.16
CA HIS A 187 -3.19 7.34 -8.53
C HIS A 187 -3.42 8.84 -8.69
N ILE A 188 -3.95 9.50 -7.69
CA ILE A 188 -4.25 10.92 -7.74
C ILE A 188 -3.38 11.72 -6.77
N ASN A 189 -3.46 13.04 -6.88
CA ASN A 189 -2.74 13.91 -5.95
C ASN A 189 -3.31 13.82 -4.55
N ASP A 190 -2.43 13.97 -3.57
CA ASP A 190 -2.78 14.04 -2.16
C ASP A 190 -3.81 15.14 -1.90
N GLN A 191 -4.71 14.90 -0.96
CA GLN A 191 -5.74 15.83 -0.55
C GLN A 191 -5.57 16.23 0.91
N LYS A 192 -5.77 17.53 1.20
CA LYS A 192 -6.00 18.00 2.57
C LYS A 192 -7.47 17.83 2.93
N ILE A 193 -7.71 17.42 4.16
CA ILE A 193 -9.04 17.36 4.75
C ILE A 193 -9.20 18.53 5.72
#